data_fd8db805e06c690feded6dfc1a0058a7
#
_entry.id   fd8db805e06c690feded6dfc1a0058a7
#
_cell.length_a   1.000
_cell.length_b   1.000
_cell.length_c   1.000
_cell.angle_alpha   90.00
_cell.angle_beta   90.00
_cell.angle_gamma   90.00
#
_symmetry.space_group_name_H-M   'P 1'
#
loop_
_entity.id
_entity.type
_entity.pdbx_description
1 polymer ?
#
loop_
_entity_poly.entity_id
_entity_poly.type
_entity_poly.pdbx_seq_one_letter_code
_entity_poly.pdbx_strand_id
1 'polypeptide(L)'
;MALTYIQKTVHPTPITLHESNGVAYFTFPLLEQTRMVRHAFSTRLGGASKGYFSTMNFSLTRGDNRDDVLENYRKMARILGTDVSKMVLSHQTHTTNIRLVTEADAGKGIWRERDYENIDGLITNVPGLTLVTFFADCVPLYFVDPVHRAIGLSHSGWKGTVHRMGQKTIEAMAVSYTHLTLPTIL
;
A
#
# COMPACT_ATOMS: atom_id res chain seq x y z
N MET A 1 13.29 20.44 7.89
CA MET A 1 13.23 19.97 9.28
C MET A 1 13.49 18.49 9.24
N ALA A 2 14.60 18.02 9.78
CA ALA A 2 14.89 16.58 9.80
C ALA A 2 13.92 15.86 10.74
N LEU A 3 13.32 14.75 10.26
CA LEU A 3 12.52 13.88 11.10
C LEU A 3 13.44 13.10 12.03
N THR A 4 13.23 13.26 13.34
CA THR A 4 13.89 12.45 14.35
C THR A 4 12.83 11.61 15.04
N TYR A 5 13.00 10.27 15.03
CA TYR A 5 12.19 9.39 15.86
C TYR A 5 13.06 8.72 16.91
N ILE A 6 12.50 8.49 18.08
CA ILE A 6 13.19 7.84 19.20
C ILE A 6 12.68 6.41 19.30
N GLN A 7 13.57 5.45 19.05
CA GLN A 7 13.29 4.05 19.33
C GLN A 7 13.41 3.79 20.83
N LYS A 8 12.34 3.34 21.46
CA LYS A 8 12.29 3.07 22.91
C LYS A 8 12.60 1.61 23.28
N THR A 9 12.87 0.76 22.31
CA THR A 9 13.12 -0.67 22.53
C THR A 9 14.49 -1.09 21.99
N VAL A 10 15.11 -2.08 22.61
CA VAL A 10 16.41 -2.64 22.22
C VAL A 10 16.31 -3.63 21.04
N HIS A 11 15.09 -3.91 20.58
CA HIS A 11 14.87 -4.82 19.43
C HIS A 11 15.23 -4.14 18.10
N PRO A 12 15.63 -4.92 17.07
CA PRO A 12 15.87 -4.39 15.74
C PRO A 12 14.68 -3.56 15.28
N THR A 13 14.95 -2.41 14.68
CA THR A 13 13.89 -1.51 14.19
C THR A 13 13.05 -2.23 13.15
N PRO A 14 11.74 -2.41 13.37
CA PRO A 14 10.87 -3.07 12.38
C PRO A 14 10.61 -2.18 11.17
N ILE A 15 11.04 -0.91 11.22
CA ILE A 15 10.83 0.10 10.18
C ILE A 15 12.12 0.90 9.96
N THR A 16 12.36 1.32 8.73
CA THR A 16 13.47 2.22 8.37
C THR A 16 12.91 3.50 7.77
N LEU A 17 13.35 4.65 8.29
CA LEU A 17 13.01 5.96 7.72
C LEU A 17 13.97 6.30 6.59
N HIS A 18 13.43 6.73 5.47
CA HIS A 18 14.16 7.23 4.31
C HIS A 18 13.74 8.65 3.97
N GLU A 19 14.63 9.38 3.32
CA GLU A 19 14.33 10.64 2.67
C GLU A 19 14.89 10.61 1.25
N SER A 20 14.05 10.91 0.27
CA SER A 20 14.44 11.00 -1.13
C SER A 20 13.71 12.16 -1.80
N ASN A 21 14.46 13.10 -2.41
CA ASN A 21 13.91 14.26 -3.08
C ASN A 21 12.93 15.06 -2.20
N GLY A 22 13.25 15.20 -0.90
CA GLY A 22 12.45 15.91 0.08
C GLY A 22 11.21 15.15 0.57
N VAL A 23 10.97 13.92 0.11
CA VAL A 23 9.88 13.06 0.58
C VAL A 23 10.40 12.11 1.65
N ALA A 24 9.77 12.14 2.81
CA ALA A 24 10.06 11.19 3.89
C ALA A 24 9.07 10.01 3.87
N TYR A 25 9.59 8.79 3.93
CA TYR A 25 8.80 7.56 3.90
C TYR A 25 9.47 6.44 4.71
N PHE A 26 8.71 5.44 5.08
CA PHE A 26 9.21 4.25 5.77
C PHE A 26 9.23 3.04 4.87
N THR A 27 10.19 2.14 5.13
CA THR A 27 10.21 0.76 4.62
C THR A 27 10.29 -0.24 5.77
N PHE A 28 10.05 -1.51 5.44
CA PHE A 28 10.06 -2.63 6.39
C PHE A 28 11.17 -3.60 6.00
N PRO A 29 12.24 -3.74 6.83
CA PRO A 29 13.40 -4.58 6.52
C PRO A 29 13.05 -6.03 6.15
N LEU A 30 12.00 -6.61 6.74
CA LEU A 30 11.55 -7.96 6.38
C LEU A 30 11.08 -8.06 4.93
N LEU A 31 10.43 -7.02 4.40
CA LEU A 31 10.02 -6.99 2.99
C LEU A 31 11.22 -6.75 2.07
N GLU A 32 12.17 -5.91 2.48
CA GLU A 32 13.41 -5.66 1.72
C GLU A 32 14.26 -6.94 1.56
N GLN A 33 14.33 -7.77 2.61
CA GLN A 33 15.05 -9.05 2.59
C GLN A 33 14.52 -10.02 1.52
N THR A 34 13.25 -9.93 1.15
CA THR A 34 12.68 -10.77 0.08
C THR A 34 13.30 -10.47 -1.28
N ARG A 35 13.81 -9.26 -1.51
CA ARG A 35 14.29 -8.73 -2.80
C ARG A 35 13.29 -8.86 -3.96
N MET A 36 12.02 -9.07 -3.64
CA MET A 36 10.95 -9.29 -4.62
C MET A 36 10.10 -8.06 -4.85
N VAL A 37 9.99 -7.20 -3.83
CA VAL A 37 9.05 -6.10 -3.82
C VAL A 37 9.74 -4.77 -3.52
N ARG A 38 9.23 -3.71 -4.12
CA ARG A 38 9.46 -2.34 -3.65
C ARG A 38 8.23 -1.91 -2.88
N HIS A 39 8.43 -1.30 -1.73
CA HIS A 39 7.33 -0.85 -0.89
C HIS A 39 7.71 0.45 -0.18
N ALA A 40 6.71 1.20 0.21
CA ALA A 40 6.89 2.39 1.02
C ALA A 40 5.61 2.68 1.82
N PHE A 41 5.78 3.24 3.00
CA PHE A 41 4.72 3.86 3.77
C PHE A 41 5.04 5.36 3.86
N SER A 42 4.22 6.20 3.22
CA SER A 42 4.47 7.64 3.14
C SER A 42 4.26 8.32 4.50
N THR A 43 4.98 9.41 4.72
CA THR A 43 4.66 10.39 5.77
C THR A 43 3.87 11.56 5.18
N ARG A 44 3.53 12.55 6.01
CA ARG A 44 2.95 13.80 5.52
C ARG A 44 3.96 14.78 4.93
N LEU A 45 5.23 14.48 4.91
CA LEU A 45 6.30 15.40 4.53
C LEU A 45 6.73 15.25 3.07
N GLY A 46 7.04 16.38 2.45
CA GLY A 46 7.62 16.42 1.11
C GLY A 46 6.64 16.41 -0.05
N GLY A 47 5.34 16.53 0.24
CA GLY A 47 4.31 16.65 -0.79
C GLY A 47 4.22 18.04 -1.44
N ALA A 48 3.33 18.16 -2.43
CA ALA A 48 3.04 19.36 -3.18
C ALA A 48 1.82 20.12 -2.64
N SER A 49 0.93 19.45 -1.91
CA SER A 49 -0.30 20.05 -1.36
C SER A 49 -0.02 21.17 -0.38
N LYS A 50 -0.92 22.16 -0.33
CA LYS A 50 -0.73 23.41 0.42
C LYS A 50 -1.84 23.62 1.46
N GLY A 51 -1.64 24.62 2.33
CA GLY A 51 -2.63 25.03 3.32
C GLY A 51 -3.05 23.87 4.23
N TYR A 52 -4.36 23.64 4.36
CA TYR A 52 -4.93 22.60 5.21
C TYR A 52 -4.45 21.18 4.83
N PHE A 53 -4.17 20.93 3.55
CA PHE A 53 -3.74 19.64 3.02
C PHE A 53 -2.21 19.43 3.03
N SER A 54 -1.44 20.40 3.58
CA SER A 54 0.04 20.29 3.57
C SER A 54 0.55 19.06 4.30
N THR A 55 1.50 18.30 3.70
CA THR A 55 2.00 18.49 2.34
C THR A 55 1.70 17.26 1.47
N MET A 56 1.69 16.06 2.00
CA MET A 56 1.55 14.80 1.28
C MET A 56 0.11 14.28 1.42
N ASN A 57 -0.83 14.92 0.74
CA ASN A 57 -2.21 14.46 0.66
C ASN A 57 -2.45 13.63 -0.60
N PHE A 58 -3.15 12.51 -0.46
CA PHE A 58 -3.48 11.60 -1.57
C PHE A 58 -4.97 11.56 -1.89
N SER A 59 -5.81 12.32 -1.16
CA SER A 59 -7.24 12.28 -1.41
C SER A 59 -7.63 13.15 -2.60
N LEU A 60 -8.19 12.52 -3.63
CA LEU A 60 -8.74 13.21 -4.81
C LEU A 60 -10.17 13.77 -4.58
N THR A 61 -10.78 13.50 -3.42
CA THR A 61 -12.20 13.80 -3.16
C THR A 61 -12.45 14.72 -1.96
N ARG A 62 -11.41 15.19 -1.27
CA ARG A 62 -11.54 16.02 -0.06
C ARG A 62 -11.36 17.54 -0.31
N GLY A 63 -11.30 17.98 -1.57
CA GLY A 63 -11.26 19.39 -1.93
C GLY A 63 -9.86 19.99 -2.03
N ASP A 64 -8.81 19.19 -2.08
CA ASP A 64 -7.46 19.63 -2.42
C ASP A 64 -7.33 19.90 -3.93
N ASN A 65 -6.29 20.63 -4.31
CA ASN A 65 -5.95 20.82 -5.72
C ASN A 65 -5.58 19.48 -6.35
N ARG A 66 -6.27 19.12 -7.43
CA ARG A 66 -6.07 17.82 -8.10
C ARG A 66 -4.64 17.63 -8.62
N ASP A 67 -4.02 18.69 -9.16
CA ASP A 67 -2.67 18.61 -9.72
C ASP A 67 -1.62 18.39 -8.62
N ASP A 68 -1.78 19.04 -7.47
CA ASP A 68 -0.94 18.83 -6.30
C ASP A 68 -1.07 17.40 -5.76
N VAL A 69 -2.29 16.86 -5.70
CA VAL A 69 -2.53 15.46 -5.31
C VAL A 69 -1.88 14.49 -6.30
N LEU A 70 -2.04 14.71 -7.60
CA LEU A 70 -1.40 13.88 -8.63
C LEU A 70 0.12 13.98 -8.57
N GLU A 71 0.68 15.14 -8.25
CA GLU A 71 2.13 15.26 -8.05
C GLU A 71 2.60 14.48 -6.82
N ASN A 72 1.80 14.40 -5.76
CA ASN A 72 2.10 13.55 -4.61
C ASN A 72 2.17 12.06 -5.02
N TYR A 73 1.24 11.59 -5.84
CA TYR A 73 1.31 10.24 -6.41
C TYR A 73 2.55 10.04 -7.28
N ARG A 74 2.91 11.01 -8.13
CA ARG A 74 4.13 10.95 -8.97
C ARG A 74 5.40 10.88 -8.11
N LYS A 75 5.45 11.62 -7.02
CA LYS A 75 6.59 11.57 -6.08
C LYS A 75 6.75 10.17 -5.50
N MET A 76 5.66 9.55 -5.02
CA MET A 76 5.71 8.18 -4.52
C MET A 76 6.01 7.15 -5.62
N ALA A 77 5.48 7.35 -6.83
CA ALA A 77 5.80 6.51 -7.98
C ALA A 77 7.31 6.49 -8.28
N ARG A 78 7.96 7.67 -8.27
CA ARG A 78 9.42 7.75 -8.46
C ARG A 78 10.21 7.02 -7.37
N ILE A 79 9.79 7.10 -6.11
CA ILE A 79 10.40 6.36 -4.99
C ILE A 79 10.29 4.86 -5.21
N LEU A 80 9.11 4.40 -5.62
CA LEU A 80 8.85 2.98 -5.88
C LEU A 80 9.42 2.48 -7.22
N GLY A 81 9.90 3.39 -8.08
CA GLY A 81 10.37 3.05 -9.42
C GLY A 81 9.25 2.51 -10.32
N THR A 82 8.07 3.10 -10.22
CA THR A 82 6.87 2.80 -11.00
C THR A 82 6.28 4.07 -11.61
N ASP A 83 5.15 3.95 -12.26
CA ASP A 83 4.36 5.07 -12.81
C ASP A 83 2.96 5.08 -12.20
N VAL A 84 2.35 6.25 -12.12
CA VAL A 84 0.98 6.42 -11.57
C VAL A 84 -0.05 5.59 -12.35
N SER A 85 0.14 5.41 -13.65
CA SER A 85 -0.71 4.56 -14.49
C SER A 85 -0.67 3.07 -14.15
N LYS A 86 0.32 2.63 -13.37
CA LYS A 86 0.48 1.25 -12.86
C LYS A 86 0.00 1.09 -11.42
N MET A 87 -0.42 2.16 -10.77
CA MET A 87 -0.95 2.12 -9.41
C MET A 87 -2.43 1.74 -9.44
N VAL A 88 -2.84 0.89 -8.50
CA VAL A 88 -4.22 0.46 -8.32
C VAL A 88 -4.66 0.77 -6.90
N LEU A 89 -5.71 1.56 -6.77
CA LEU A 89 -6.19 2.05 -5.49
C LEU A 89 -7.37 1.22 -4.99
N SER A 90 -7.32 0.81 -3.73
CA SER A 90 -8.47 0.19 -3.05
C SER A 90 -9.65 1.18 -2.89
N HIS A 91 -10.81 0.67 -2.50
CA HIS A 91 -11.96 1.47 -2.06
C HIS A 91 -12.37 1.03 -0.65
N GLN A 92 -11.64 1.54 0.33
CA GLN A 92 -11.73 1.10 1.71
C GLN A 92 -13.00 1.60 2.39
N THR A 93 -13.78 0.67 2.90
CA THR A 93 -15.02 0.92 3.65
C THR A 93 -15.10 0.06 4.92
N HIS A 94 -13.94 -0.45 5.39
CA HIS A 94 -13.79 -1.30 6.56
C HIS A 94 -14.52 -2.65 6.42
N THR A 95 -14.52 -3.19 5.21
CA THR A 95 -14.95 -4.57 4.91
C THR A 95 -13.78 -5.54 5.02
N THR A 96 -14.01 -6.78 4.58
CA THR A 96 -12.95 -7.77 4.38
C THR A 96 -12.93 -8.30 2.95
N ASN A 97 -13.45 -7.51 2.01
CA ASN A 97 -13.47 -7.86 0.61
C ASN A 97 -12.08 -7.63 0.00
N ILE A 98 -11.64 -8.62 -0.77
CA ILE A 98 -10.34 -8.63 -1.41
C ILE A 98 -10.54 -8.76 -2.91
N ARG A 99 -9.80 -7.95 -3.67
CA ARG A 99 -9.82 -7.98 -5.13
C ARG A 99 -8.51 -8.57 -5.67
N LEU A 100 -8.64 -9.53 -6.57
CA LEU A 100 -7.56 -9.93 -7.46
C LEU A 100 -7.37 -8.84 -8.52
N VAL A 101 -6.20 -8.22 -8.52
CA VAL A 101 -5.82 -7.14 -9.43
C VAL A 101 -5.04 -7.70 -10.60
N THR A 102 -5.44 -7.31 -11.79
CA THR A 102 -4.82 -7.71 -13.06
C THR A 102 -4.30 -6.48 -13.82
N GLU A 103 -3.64 -6.69 -14.95
CA GLU A 103 -3.20 -5.59 -15.83
C GLU A 103 -4.36 -4.67 -16.26
N ALA A 104 -5.57 -5.21 -16.39
CA ALA A 104 -6.77 -4.44 -16.72
C ALA A 104 -7.16 -3.42 -15.63
N ASP A 105 -6.64 -3.57 -14.40
CA ASP A 105 -6.91 -2.65 -13.29
C ASP A 105 -5.89 -1.52 -13.17
N ALA A 106 -4.83 -1.54 -13.96
CA ALA A 106 -3.76 -0.54 -13.91
C ALA A 106 -4.32 0.90 -13.99
N GLY A 107 -3.93 1.77 -13.04
CA GLY A 107 -4.34 3.17 -12.95
C GLY A 107 -5.72 3.41 -12.31
N LYS A 108 -6.49 2.38 -11.96
CA LYS A 108 -7.84 2.55 -11.38
C LYS A 108 -7.80 3.23 -10.01
N GLY A 109 -8.63 4.23 -9.86
CA GLY A 109 -8.81 5.03 -8.66
C GLY A 109 -7.92 6.27 -8.57
N ILE A 110 -6.92 6.42 -9.45
CA ILE A 110 -6.02 7.58 -9.51
C ILE A 110 -6.07 8.19 -10.91
N TRP A 111 -5.66 7.41 -11.91
CA TRP A 111 -5.56 7.82 -13.32
C TRP A 111 -6.83 7.56 -14.10
N ARG A 112 -7.52 6.46 -13.79
CA ARG A 112 -8.81 6.05 -14.35
C ARG A 112 -9.84 5.87 -13.24
N GLU A 113 -11.11 5.95 -13.60
CA GLU A 113 -12.19 5.62 -12.67
C GLU A 113 -12.14 4.15 -12.25
N ARG A 114 -12.56 3.89 -11.02
CA ARG A 114 -12.78 2.54 -10.52
C ARG A 114 -14.14 2.02 -10.97
N ASP A 115 -14.21 0.73 -11.24
CA ASP A 115 -15.42 -0.03 -11.52
C ASP A 115 -15.77 -1.00 -10.38
N TYR A 116 -15.19 -0.78 -9.20
CA TYR A 116 -15.42 -1.58 -8.00
C TYR A 116 -15.53 -0.69 -6.75
N GLU A 117 -16.24 -1.22 -5.76
CA GLU A 117 -16.46 -0.60 -4.46
C GLU A 117 -16.25 -1.60 -3.33
N ASN A 118 -16.11 -1.08 -2.09
CA ASN A 118 -16.03 -1.87 -0.86
C ASN A 118 -14.91 -2.92 -0.89
N ILE A 119 -13.74 -2.53 -1.34
CA ILE A 119 -12.54 -3.36 -1.42
C ILE A 119 -11.50 -2.82 -0.46
N ASP A 120 -11.20 -3.58 0.58
CA ASP A 120 -10.21 -3.25 1.62
C ASP A 120 -8.89 -4.02 1.47
N GLY A 121 -8.83 -5.02 0.57
CA GLY A 121 -7.62 -5.75 0.24
C GLY A 121 -7.42 -5.89 -1.27
N LEU A 122 -6.17 -5.81 -1.68
CA LEU A 122 -5.75 -6.01 -3.07
C LEU A 122 -4.68 -7.10 -3.10
N ILE A 123 -4.76 -8.02 -4.07
CA ILE A 123 -3.75 -9.05 -4.30
C ILE A 123 -3.40 -9.10 -5.78
N THR A 124 -2.14 -9.40 -6.12
CA THR A 124 -1.69 -9.56 -7.51
C THR A 124 -0.42 -10.39 -7.61
N ASN A 125 -0.24 -11.09 -8.73
CA ASN A 125 1.03 -11.66 -9.16
C ASN A 125 1.53 -11.04 -10.48
N VAL A 126 0.89 -9.96 -10.93
CA VAL A 126 1.29 -9.25 -12.15
C VAL A 126 2.48 -8.33 -11.82
N PRO A 127 3.65 -8.56 -12.42
CA PRO A 127 4.81 -7.71 -12.20
C PRO A 127 4.57 -6.28 -12.66
N GLY A 128 5.11 -5.31 -11.89
CA GLY A 128 5.04 -3.88 -12.24
C GLY A 128 3.76 -3.19 -11.81
N LEU A 129 2.71 -3.90 -11.34
CA LEU A 129 1.57 -3.26 -10.70
C LEU A 129 1.91 -2.83 -9.27
N THR A 130 1.38 -1.69 -8.86
CA THR A 130 1.56 -1.14 -7.52
C THR A 130 0.21 -1.06 -6.80
N LEU A 131 0.07 -1.81 -5.72
CA LEU A 131 -1.12 -1.78 -4.88
C LEU A 131 -1.05 -0.59 -3.93
N VAL A 132 -2.15 0.16 -3.77
CA VAL A 132 -2.21 1.37 -2.95
C VAL A 132 -3.41 1.31 -2.00
N THR A 133 -3.14 1.55 -0.72
CA THR A 133 -4.14 1.68 0.35
C THR A 133 -3.81 2.87 1.25
N PHE A 134 -4.79 3.36 1.99
CA PHE A 134 -4.65 4.52 2.87
C PHE A 134 -4.87 4.15 4.33
N PHE A 135 -4.15 4.86 5.20
CA PHE A 135 -4.23 4.63 6.64
C PHE A 135 -4.19 5.97 7.38
N ALA A 136 -5.01 6.08 8.41
CA ALA A 136 -4.91 7.12 9.43
C ALA A 136 -4.48 6.47 10.76
N ASP A 137 -5.26 5.51 11.23
CA ASP A 137 -5.10 4.80 12.50
C ASP A 137 -5.25 3.27 12.35
N CYS A 138 -5.76 2.81 11.19
CA CYS A 138 -5.89 1.39 10.90
C CYS A 138 -4.52 0.76 10.52
N VAL A 139 -4.44 -0.57 10.58
CA VAL A 139 -3.20 -1.32 10.36
C VAL A 139 -3.04 -1.72 8.89
N PRO A 140 -1.89 -1.40 8.26
CA PRO A 140 -1.51 -1.96 6.98
C PRO A 140 -1.03 -3.40 7.13
N LEU A 141 -1.55 -4.29 6.30
CA LEU A 141 -1.11 -5.67 6.22
C LEU A 141 -0.45 -5.91 4.87
N TYR A 142 0.86 -6.18 4.89
CA TYR A 142 1.65 -6.49 3.71
C TYR A 142 1.88 -7.99 3.62
N PHE A 143 1.67 -8.57 2.45
CA PHE A 143 1.86 -9.98 2.17
C PHE A 143 2.76 -10.16 0.97
N VAL A 144 3.70 -11.09 1.07
CA VAL A 144 4.58 -11.51 -0.03
C VAL A 144 4.64 -13.02 -0.05
N ASP A 145 4.29 -13.60 -1.18
CA ASP A 145 4.48 -15.02 -1.47
C ASP A 145 5.66 -15.16 -2.45
N PRO A 146 6.83 -15.59 -1.98
CA PRO A 146 8.01 -15.73 -2.83
C PRO A 146 7.92 -16.91 -3.80
N VAL A 147 7.10 -17.91 -3.50
CA VAL A 147 6.94 -19.11 -4.35
C VAL A 147 6.14 -18.77 -5.60
N HIS A 148 4.97 -18.13 -5.41
CA HIS A 148 4.06 -17.78 -6.51
C HIS A 148 4.30 -16.36 -7.04
N ARG A 149 5.31 -15.65 -6.48
CA ARG A 149 5.65 -14.27 -6.85
C ARG A 149 4.44 -13.34 -6.76
N ALA A 150 3.66 -13.50 -5.71
CA ALA A 150 2.44 -12.74 -5.48
C ALA A 150 2.61 -11.79 -4.28
N ILE A 151 1.85 -10.70 -4.33
CA ILE A 151 1.79 -9.71 -3.26
C ILE A 151 0.35 -9.45 -2.85
N GLY A 152 0.17 -9.05 -1.58
CA GLY A 152 -1.10 -8.56 -1.06
C GLY A 152 -0.88 -7.32 -0.21
N LEU A 153 -1.85 -6.41 -0.26
CA LEU A 153 -1.89 -5.22 0.59
C LEU A 153 -3.31 -5.01 1.06
N SER A 154 -3.52 -5.05 2.38
CA SER A 154 -4.85 -4.98 2.97
C SER A 154 -4.93 -3.95 4.07
N HIS A 155 -6.11 -3.32 4.17
CA HIS A 155 -6.47 -2.38 5.21
C HIS A 155 -7.24 -3.10 6.32
N SER A 156 -6.69 -3.09 7.54
CA SER A 156 -7.30 -3.74 8.70
C SER A 156 -7.54 -2.73 9.82
N GLY A 157 -8.72 -2.15 9.84
CA GLY A 157 -9.25 -1.46 11.02
C GLY A 157 -9.75 -2.46 12.06
N TRP A 158 -10.35 -1.99 13.16
CA TRP A 158 -10.85 -2.86 14.22
C TRP A 158 -11.87 -3.90 13.70
N LYS A 159 -12.78 -3.50 12.79
CA LYS A 159 -13.72 -4.43 12.14
C LYS A 159 -12.99 -5.48 11.31
N GLY A 160 -12.05 -5.05 10.46
CA GLY A 160 -11.23 -5.95 9.65
C GLY A 160 -10.45 -6.94 10.51
N THR A 161 -9.92 -6.51 11.64
CA THR A 161 -9.19 -7.36 12.59
C THR A 161 -10.12 -8.41 13.21
N VAL A 162 -11.27 -8.02 13.71
CA VAL A 162 -12.29 -8.94 14.28
C VAL A 162 -12.77 -9.93 13.21
N HIS A 163 -12.97 -9.50 11.99
CA HIS A 163 -13.40 -10.33 10.86
C HIS A 163 -12.23 -11.02 10.11
N ARG A 164 -11.03 -11.04 10.72
CA ARG A 164 -9.86 -11.79 10.26
C ARG A 164 -9.39 -11.40 8.86
N MET A 165 -9.26 -10.10 8.59
CA MET A 165 -8.81 -9.56 7.29
C MET A 165 -7.49 -10.19 6.84
N GLY A 166 -6.52 -10.38 7.74
CA GLY A 166 -5.24 -11.00 7.41
C GLY A 166 -5.39 -12.44 6.92
N GLN A 167 -6.17 -13.26 7.65
CA GLN A 167 -6.46 -14.64 7.24
C GLN A 167 -7.14 -14.68 5.87
N LYS A 168 -8.17 -13.87 5.66
CA LYS A 168 -8.89 -13.80 4.39
C LYS A 168 -8.00 -13.38 3.22
N THR A 169 -7.02 -12.49 3.46
CA THR A 169 -6.07 -12.11 2.42
C THR A 169 -5.18 -13.29 2.04
N ILE A 170 -4.67 -14.04 3.01
CA ILE A 170 -3.88 -15.26 2.76
C ILE A 170 -4.71 -16.31 2.01
N GLU A 171 -5.94 -16.55 2.44
CA GLU A 171 -6.86 -17.46 1.77
C GLU A 171 -7.14 -17.06 0.32
N ALA A 172 -7.38 -15.77 0.07
CA ALA A 172 -7.57 -15.23 -1.28
C ALA A 172 -6.31 -15.42 -2.15
N MET A 173 -5.12 -15.16 -1.61
CA MET A 173 -3.85 -15.41 -2.31
C MET A 173 -3.68 -16.92 -2.61
N ALA A 174 -3.94 -17.78 -1.64
CA ALA A 174 -3.86 -19.21 -1.82
C ALA A 174 -4.79 -19.71 -2.94
N VAL A 175 -6.06 -19.31 -2.93
CA VAL A 175 -7.03 -19.70 -3.96
C VAL A 175 -6.65 -19.15 -5.35
N SER A 176 -6.12 -17.94 -5.42
CA SER A 176 -5.83 -17.27 -6.69
C SER A 176 -4.54 -17.76 -7.35
N TYR A 177 -3.55 -18.22 -6.56
CA TYR A 177 -2.20 -18.52 -7.06
C TYR A 177 -1.75 -19.94 -6.81
N THR A 178 -2.42 -20.66 -5.90
CA THR A 178 -2.12 -22.05 -5.62
C THR A 178 -3.36 -22.90 -5.86
N HIS A 179 -3.39 -23.70 -6.88
CA HIS A 179 -4.26 -24.86 -6.83
C HIS A 179 -3.73 -25.81 -5.75
N LEU A 180 -4.12 -25.59 -4.48
CA LEU A 180 -4.10 -26.57 -3.38
C LEU A 180 -2.86 -26.74 -2.47
N THR A 181 -2.00 -25.76 -2.22
CA THR A 181 -1.14 -25.88 -1.03
C THR A 181 -1.10 -24.58 -0.24
N LEU A 182 -1.74 -24.56 0.93
CA LEU A 182 -1.56 -23.51 1.92
C LEU A 182 -0.10 -23.56 2.40
N PRO A 183 0.63 -22.41 2.39
CA PRO A 183 1.90 -22.38 3.09
C PRO A 183 1.63 -22.59 4.59
N THR A 184 2.28 -23.58 5.16
CA THR A 184 2.27 -23.78 6.61
C THR A 184 2.97 -22.61 7.25
N ILE A 185 2.25 -21.79 8.00
CA ILE A 185 2.84 -20.77 8.86
C ILE A 185 3.42 -21.51 10.05
N LEU A 186 4.75 -21.53 10.16
CA LEU A 186 5.47 -21.88 11.36
C LEU A 186 5.76 -20.63 12.17
#